data_241661eb441be8fc8be8c6abcad714fb
#
_entry.id   241661eb441be8fc8be8c6abcad714fb
#
_cell.length_a   1.000
_cell.length_b   1.000
_cell.length_c   1.000
_cell.angle_alpha   90.00
_cell.angle_beta   90.00
_cell.angle_gamma   90.00
#
_symmetry.space_group_name_H-M   'P 1'
#
loop_
_entity.id
_entity.type
_entity.pdbx_description
1 polymer ?
#
loop_
_entity_poly.entity_id
_entity_poly.type
_entity_poly.pdbx_seq_one_letter_code
_entity_poly.pdbx_strand_id
1 'polypeptide(L)'
;MVVQGQVVKSGRCAGRGRFTYQGTVWTGGAELRRHGRHTLLIGLIDLEAYVAGVVAAELLPGWPPESLKAMAVAARSYTLWRMGQSKRQPFHLTADVSSQVFRGLERIPKPVVQATQSTAGQTLRYQGKPVAAYYHACAAGRTASAREVWGRNQPYLRSVVSPDLACNRINWRSAMHVREAGKKLGVGPVSRVRIQGFTDSNRVDEVEVVGADKTRLFSGQDLRKKLGWAILRSTDFSVTIKGRQLVFIGHGSGHGVGMSQWGARGMAQRGKDYRAILAHFYPGADLR
;
A
#
# COMPACT_ATOMS: atom_id res chain seq x y z
N MET A 1 17.15 -0.42 -4.81
CA MET A 1 16.05 -1.12 -4.11
C MET A 1 16.65 -2.08 -3.12
N VAL A 2 16.13 -2.14 -1.88
CA VAL A 2 16.67 -3.01 -0.82
C VAL A 2 15.83 -4.25 -0.68
N VAL A 3 16.52 -5.38 -0.55
CA VAL A 3 15.99 -6.61 0.00
C VAL A 3 16.72 -6.88 1.31
N GLN A 4 15.98 -6.92 2.41
CA GLN A 4 16.54 -7.20 3.73
C GLN A 4 16.85 -8.69 3.86
N GLY A 5 18.10 -9.05 4.12
CA GLY A 5 18.52 -10.42 4.33
C GLY A 5 19.82 -10.53 5.13
N GLN A 6 19.96 -11.63 5.84
CA GLN A 6 21.04 -11.89 6.77
C GLN A 6 22.42 -12.01 6.10
N VAL A 7 23.36 -11.35 6.75
CA VAL A 7 24.81 -11.56 6.80
C VAL A 7 25.51 -12.23 5.60
N VAL A 8 26.18 -11.39 4.81
CA VAL A 8 27.39 -11.78 4.09
C VAL A 8 28.54 -10.95 4.67
N LYS A 9 29.68 -11.61 4.97
CA LYS A 9 30.88 -10.96 5.48
C LYS A 9 31.33 -9.83 4.56
N SER A 10 31.78 -8.74 5.14
CA SER A 10 32.16 -7.46 4.58
C SER A 10 32.75 -7.49 3.16
N GLY A 11 32.18 -6.70 2.26
CA GLY A 11 32.73 -6.38 0.95
C GLY A 11 31.69 -5.67 0.10
N ARG A 12 32.13 -4.69 -0.70
CA ARG A 12 31.32 -4.11 -1.77
C ARG A 12 31.40 -5.09 -2.93
N CYS A 13 30.41 -5.95 -3.10
CA CYS A 13 30.30 -6.78 -4.27
C CYS A 13 29.21 -6.17 -5.16
N ALA A 14 29.60 -5.63 -6.31
CA ALA A 14 28.66 -5.15 -7.31
C ALA A 14 28.75 -6.07 -8.53
N GLY A 15 27.64 -6.68 -8.91
CA GLY A 15 27.51 -7.51 -10.10
C GLY A 15 26.27 -7.12 -10.90
N ARG A 16 26.33 -7.28 -12.23
CA ARG A 16 25.14 -7.23 -13.10
C ARG A 16 24.82 -8.64 -13.55
N GLY A 17 23.55 -8.98 -13.57
CA GLY A 17 23.08 -10.29 -14.02
C GLY A 17 21.82 -10.76 -13.32
N ARG A 18 21.68 -12.05 -13.20
CA ARG A 18 20.56 -12.71 -12.53
C ARG A 18 21.05 -13.25 -11.19
N PHE A 19 20.34 -12.95 -10.10
CA PHE A 19 20.65 -13.48 -8.78
C PHE A 19 19.38 -13.90 -8.06
N THR A 20 19.47 -14.84 -7.15
CA THR A 20 18.35 -15.33 -6.35
C THR A 20 18.52 -14.91 -4.90
N TYR A 21 17.45 -14.36 -4.33
CA TYR A 21 17.41 -14.03 -2.91
C TYR A 21 16.04 -14.41 -2.33
N GLN A 22 16.03 -15.21 -1.25
CA GLN A 22 14.83 -15.73 -0.61
C GLN A 22 13.83 -16.37 -1.60
N GLY A 23 14.33 -17.17 -2.54
CA GLY A 23 13.52 -17.84 -3.55
C GLY A 23 13.00 -16.93 -4.68
N THR A 24 13.30 -15.63 -4.63
CA THR A 24 12.94 -14.67 -5.68
C THR A 24 14.13 -14.42 -6.60
N VAL A 25 13.89 -14.51 -7.91
CA VAL A 25 14.88 -14.18 -8.92
C VAL A 25 14.84 -12.70 -9.27
N TRP A 26 16.00 -12.09 -9.22
CA TRP A 26 16.25 -10.69 -9.51
C TRP A 26 17.13 -10.57 -10.74
N THR A 27 16.83 -9.60 -11.60
CA THR A 27 17.65 -9.28 -12.78
C THR A 27 18.04 -7.81 -12.69
N GLY A 28 19.33 -7.53 -12.93
CA GLY A 28 19.92 -6.19 -12.84
C GLY A 28 21.23 -6.21 -12.08
N GLY A 29 21.53 -5.15 -11.33
CA GLY A 29 22.68 -5.10 -10.45
C GLY A 29 22.33 -5.51 -9.02
N ALA A 30 23.30 -6.01 -8.29
CA ALA A 30 23.21 -6.22 -6.85
C ALA A 30 24.41 -5.57 -6.15
N GLU A 31 24.15 -4.90 -5.05
CA GLU A 31 25.17 -4.30 -4.20
C GLU A 31 24.97 -4.76 -2.75
N LEU A 32 26.05 -5.23 -2.11
CA LEU A 32 26.10 -5.44 -0.67
C LEU A 32 26.71 -4.20 -0.01
N ARG A 33 25.97 -3.56 0.89
CA ARG A 33 26.41 -2.34 1.57
C ARG A 33 26.28 -2.49 3.08
N ARG A 34 27.34 -2.19 3.81
CA ARG A 34 27.27 -2.09 5.27
C ARG A 34 26.49 -0.84 5.68
N HIS A 35 25.55 -1.00 6.61
CA HIS A 35 24.77 0.07 7.21
C HIS A 35 24.66 -0.15 8.72
N GLY A 36 25.46 0.56 9.49
CA GLY A 36 25.60 0.31 10.92
C GLY A 36 26.09 -1.12 11.20
N ARG A 37 25.32 -1.88 11.99
CA ARG A 37 25.62 -3.29 12.32
C ARG A 37 25.07 -4.30 11.31
N HIS A 38 24.33 -3.84 10.30
CA HIS A 38 23.68 -4.69 9.31
C HIS A 38 24.38 -4.61 7.95
N THR A 39 24.26 -5.67 7.16
CA THR A 39 24.59 -5.65 5.74
C THR A 39 23.29 -5.65 4.95
N LEU A 40 23.17 -4.68 4.03
CA LEU A 40 22.03 -4.54 3.13
C LEU A 40 22.36 -5.18 1.79
N LEU A 41 21.45 -5.98 1.26
CA LEU A 41 21.44 -6.36 -0.15
C LEU A 41 20.59 -5.35 -0.91
N ILE A 42 21.19 -4.61 -1.83
CA ILE A 42 20.55 -3.58 -2.63
C ILE A 42 20.47 -4.06 -4.07
N GLY A 43 19.25 -4.24 -4.59
CA GLY A 43 19.03 -4.50 -6.01
C GLY A 43 19.06 -3.19 -6.81
N LEU A 44 19.84 -3.15 -7.89
CA LEU A 44 19.86 -2.06 -8.87
C LEU A 44 19.04 -2.50 -10.08
N ILE A 45 17.84 -1.97 -10.21
CA ILE A 45 16.86 -2.41 -11.21
C ILE A 45 16.47 -1.20 -12.07
N ASP A 46 16.35 -1.41 -13.38
CA ASP A 46 15.77 -0.43 -14.28
C ASP A 46 14.37 -0.02 -13.84
N LEU A 47 14.01 1.25 -14.00
CA LEU A 47 12.75 1.78 -13.50
C LEU A 47 11.54 1.10 -14.16
N GLU A 48 11.57 0.92 -15.47
CA GLU A 48 10.42 0.32 -16.19
C GLU A 48 10.29 -1.18 -15.86
N ALA A 49 11.42 -1.89 -15.74
CA ALA A 49 11.42 -3.27 -15.27
C ALA A 49 10.88 -3.39 -13.83
N TYR A 50 11.29 -2.47 -12.94
CA TYR A 50 10.76 -2.42 -11.57
C TYR A 50 9.25 -2.17 -11.55
N VAL A 51 8.75 -1.19 -12.32
CA VAL A 51 7.32 -0.88 -12.43
C VAL A 51 6.53 -2.08 -12.92
N ALA A 52 7.02 -2.78 -13.96
CA ALA A 52 6.37 -4.00 -14.45
C ALA A 52 6.31 -5.10 -13.37
N GLY A 53 7.38 -5.29 -12.60
CA GLY A 53 7.42 -6.23 -11.47
C GLY A 53 6.46 -5.85 -10.35
N VAL A 54 6.30 -4.57 -10.05
CA VAL A 54 5.31 -4.06 -9.07
C VAL A 54 3.89 -4.32 -9.55
N VAL A 55 3.55 -3.95 -10.79
CA VAL A 55 2.20 -4.16 -11.34
C VAL A 55 1.85 -5.65 -11.34
N ALA A 56 2.78 -6.52 -11.72
CA ALA A 56 2.59 -7.97 -11.70
C ALA A 56 2.41 -8.55 -10.28
N ALA A 57 3.03 -7.94 -9.26
CA ALA A 57 2.91 -8.38 -7.88
C ALA A 57 1.63 -7.86 -7.18
N GLU A 58 1.13 -6.70 -7.60
CA GLU A 58 0.00 -6.01 -6.98
C GLU A 58 -1.35 -6.42 -7.58
N LEU A 59 -1.40 -6.74 -8.87
CA LEU A 59 -2.65 -7.00 -9.58
C LEU A 59 -2.81 -8.48 -9.95
N LEU A 60 -4.05 -8.93 -9.95
CA LEU A 60 -4.39 -10.30 -10.36
C LEU A 60 -4.36 -10.43 -11.89
N PRO A 61 -4.10 -11.64 -12.43
CA PRO A 61 -4.24 -11.91 -13.86
C PRO A 61 -5.64 -11.56 -14.41
N GLY A 62 -5.71 -11.18 -15.68
CA GLY A 62 -6.98 -10.89 -16.36
C GLY A 62 -7.60 -9.52 -16.06
N TRP A 63 -6.83 -8.59 -15.48
CA TRP A 63 -7.31 -7.23 -15.30
C TRP A 63 -7.32 -6.44 -16.62
N PRO A 64 -8.30 -5.51 -16.83
CA PRO A 64 -8.39 -4.72 -18.04
C PRO A 64 -7.11 -3.93 -18.33
N PRO A 65 -6.67 -3.81 -19.59
CA PRO A 65 -5.44 -3.10 -19.97
C PRO A 65 -5.36 -1.67 -19.42
N GLU A 66 -6.47 -0.93 -19.41
CA GLU A 66 -6.50 0.45 -18.92
C GLU A 66 -6.25 0.54 -17.41
N SER A 67 -6.68 -0.44 -16.62
CA SER A 67 -6.36 -0.51 -15.20
C SER A 67 -4.89 -0.88 -14.96
N LEU A 68 -4.29 -1.73 -15.82
CA LEU A 68 -2.85 -2.04 -15.76
C LEU A 68 -2.00 -0.80 -16.10
N LYS A 69 -2.40 -0.02 -17.13
CA LYS A 69 -1.75 1.25 -17.50
C LYS A 69 -1.83 2.26 -16.37
N ALA A 70 -3.02 2.45 -15.78
CA ALA A 70 -3.20 3.36 -14.64
C ALA A 70 -2.30 2.95 -13.46
N MET A 71 -2.22 1.66 -13.16
CA MET A 71 -1.36 1.14 -12.10
C MET A 71 0.12 1.35 -12.41
N ALA A 72 0.56 1.16 -13.66
CA ALA A 72 1.95 1.39 -14.07
C ALA A 72 2.36 2.86 -13.88
N VAL A 73 1.51 3.80 -14.29
CA VAL A 73 1.75 5.25 -14.10
C VAL A 73 1.76 5.61 -12.61
N ALA A 74 0.82 5.10 -11.82
CA ALA A 74 0.77 5.36 -10.38
C ALA A 74 2.02 4.79 -9.67
N ALA A 75 2.41 3.56 -9.95
CA ALA A 75 3.59 2.91 -9.38
C ALA A 75 4.88 3.67 -9.73
N ARG A 76 5.02 4.11 -10.99
CA ARG A 76 6.17 4.90 -11.46
C ARG A 76 6.23 6.25 -10.75
N SER A 77 5.11 6.95 -10.65
CA SER A 77 5.02 8.25 -9.97
C SER A 77 5.39 8.13 -8.50
N TYR A 78 4.86 7.14 -7.79
CA TYR A 78 5.20 6.84 -6.41
C TYR A 78 6.69 6.53 -6.25
N THR A 79 7.26 5.70 -7.15
CA THR A 79 8.69 5.35 -7.13
C THR A 79 9.56 6.58 -7.24
N LEU A 80 9.31 7.44 -8.23
CA LEU A 80 10.10 8.67 -8.42
C LEU A 80 9.94 9.65 -7.26
N TRP A 81 8.73 9.78 -6.73
CA TRP A 81 8.51 10.56 -5.51
C TRP A 81 9.33 10.03 -4.34
N ARG A 82 9.32 8.72 -4.08
CA ARG A 82 10.09 8.07 -3.01
C ARG A 82 11.60 8.24 -3.21
N MET A 83 12.10 8.12 -4.43
CA MET A 83 13.51 8.38 -4.74
C MET A 83 13.90 9.81 -4.36
N GLY A 84 13.04 10.79 -4.62
CA GLY A 84 13.26 12.17 -4.20
C GLY A 84 13.32 12.38 -2.68
N GLN A 85 12.57 11.55 -1.90
CA GLN A 85 12.56 11.61 -0.43
C GLN A 85 13.73 10.86 0.23
N SER A 86 14.30 9.86 -0.45
CA SER A 86 15.29 8.95 0.13
C SER A 86 16.75 9.32 -0.15
N LYS A 87 17.03 10.58 -0.46
CA LYS A 87 18.40 11.06 -0.79
C LYS A 87 19.47 10.73 0.26
N ARG A 88 19.10 10.59 1.52
CA ARG A 88 20.02 10.26 2.64
C ARG A 88 20.04 8.78 3.01
N GLN A 89 19.24 7.95 2.34
CA GLN A 89 19.17 6.51 2.59
C GLN A 89 20.09 5.77 1.61
N PRO A 90 20.67 4.62 2.01
CA PRO A 90 21.45 3.80 1.09
C PRO A 90 20.61 3.16 -0.02
N PHE A 91 19.30 3.27 0.02
CA PHE A 91 18.33 2.72 -0.91
C PHE A 91 17.12 3.63 -1.09
N HIS A 92 16.35 3.43 -2.15
CA HIS A 92 15.18 4.25 -2.44
C HIS A 92 13.88 3.65 -1.89
N LEU A 93 13.70 2.32 -2.03
CA LEU A 93 12.49 1.59 -1.64
C LEU A 93 12.84 0.28 -0.96
N THR A 94 11.90 -0.24 -0.20
CA THR A 94 11.88 -1.63 0.27
C THR A 94 11.03 -2.48 -0.68
N ALA A 95 11.24 -3.80 -0.67
CA ALA A 95 10.52 -4.73 -1.56
C ALA A 95 9.21 -5.27 -0.95
N ASP A 96 8.74 -4.66 0.11
CA ASP A 96 7.56 -5.08 0.88
C ASP A 96 6.45 -4.01 0.88
N VAL A 97 5.38 -4.28 1.60
CA VAL A 97 4.20 -3.41 1.74
C VAL A 97 4.50 -2.04 2.38
N SER A 98 5.70 -1.81 2.93
CA SER A 98 6.08 -0.49 3.45
C SER A 98 6.46 0.49 2.34
N SER A 99 6.73 0.00 1.14
CA SER A 99 6.91 0.78 -0.09
C SER A 99 5.96 0.29 -1.18
N GLN A 100 6.37 -0.72 -1.94
CA GLN A 100 5.57 -1.37 -2.99
C GLN A 100 5.95 -2.85 -3.03
N VAL A 101 4.97 -3.75 -3.14
CA VAL A 101 5.25 -5.17 -3.24
C VAL A 101 6.01 -5.44 -4.54
N PHE A 102 7.18 -6.06 -4.43
CA PHE A 102 7.99 -6.46 -5.57
C PHE A 102 8.45 -7.91 -5.39
N ARG A 103 8.16 -8.76 -6.36
CA ARG A 103 8.45 -10.21 -6.31
C ARG A 103 9.42 -10.66 -7.41
N GLY A 104 10.28 -9.75 -7.87
CA GLY A 104 11.22 -10.04 -8.96
C GLY A 104 10.63 -9.83 -10.35
N LEU A 105 11.35 -10.30 -11.37
CA LEU A 105 11.04 -10.06 -12.79
C LEU A 105 10.79 -11.36 -13.59
N GLU A 106 10.75 -12.52 -12.92
CA GLU A 106 10.81 -13.81 -13.61
C GLU A 106 9.52 -14.19 -14.35
N ARG A 107 8.38 -13.73 -13.89
CA ARG A 107 7.06 -14.15 -14.42
C ARG A 107 6.12 -12.97 -14.58
N ILE A 108 6.55 -11.96 -15.36
CA ILE A 108 5.68 -10.81 -15.66
C ILE A 108 4.76 -11.17 -16.82
N PRO A 109 3.43 -11.12 -16.63
CA PRO A 109 2.47 -11.42 -17.69
C PRO A 109 2.62 -10.45 -18.87
N LYS A 110 2.47 -10.94 -20.11
CA LYS A 110 2.55 -10.11 -21.35
C LYS A 110 1.68 -8.85 -21.27
N PRO A 111 0.40 -8.89 -20.82
CA PRO A 111 -0.41 -7.67 -20.70
C PRO A 111 0.18 -6.59 -19.78
N VAL A 112 0.87 -7.00 -18.70
CA VAL A 112 1.56 -6.08 -17.80
C VAL A 112 2.75 -5.42 -18.48
N VAL A 113 3.56 -6.20 -19.21
CA VAL A 113 4.69 -5.69 -20.00
C VAL A 113 4.20 -4.65 -21.01
N GLN A 114 3.14 -4.98 -21.77
CA GLN A 114 2.54 -4.09 -22.77
C GLN A 114 2.00 -2.80 -22.13
N ALA A 115 1.29 -2.89 -21.00
CA ALA A 115 0.76 -1.74 -20.28
C ALA A 115 1.90 -0.83 -19.76
N THR A 116 2.95 -1.40 -19.22
CA THR A 116 4.12 -0.65 -18.72
C THR A 116 4.86 0.04 -19.86
N GLN A 117 5.12 -0.68 -20.95
CA GLN A 117 5.79 -0.12 -22.14
C GLN A 117 4.98 0.99 -22.80
N SER A 118 3.66 0.82 -22.98
CA SER A 118 2.79 1.83 -23.59
C SER A 118 2.63 3.10 -22.76
N THR A 119 3.01 3.08 -21.49
CA THR A 119 3.02 4.22 -20.58
C THR A 119 4.43 4.59 -20.09
N ALA A 120 5.46 4.10 -20.78
CA ALA A 120 6.85 4.34 -20.36
C ALA A 120 7.14 5.84 -20.20
N GLY A 121 7.84 6.21 -19.13
CA GLY A 121 8.17 7.58 -18.79
C GLY A 121 7.02 8.44 -18.27
N GLN A 122 5.75 8.03 -18.43
CA GLN A 122 4.61 8.83 -18.00
C GLN A 122 4.46 8.81 -16.47
N THR A 123 4.27 10.02 -15.90
CA THR A 123 4.17 10.21 -14.46
C THR A 123 3.10 11.23 -14.11
N LEU A 124 2.51 11.09 -12.92
CA LEU A 124 1.66 12.11 -12.33
C LEU A 124 2.51 13.15 -11.63
N ARG A 125 2.22 14.42 -11.91
CA ARG A 125 2.90 15.56 -11.33
C ARG A 125 1.91 16.56 -10.73
N TYR A 126 2.32 17.21 -9.67
CA TYR A 126 1.61 18.33 -9.09
C TYR A 126 2.61 19.47 -8.89
N GLN A 127 2.34 20.63 -9.49
CA GLN A 127 3.28 21.77 -9.51
C GLN A 127 4.68 21.36 -9.99
N GLY A 128 4.76 20.58 -11.07
CA GLY A 128 5.99 20.13 -11.70
C GLY A 128 6.75 19.00 -10.99
N LYS A 129 6.35 18.60 -9.78
CA LYS A 129 7.00 17.55 -8.99
C LYS A 129 6.24 16.23 -9.06
N PRO A 130 6.92 15.06 -9.07
CA PRO A 130 6.24 13.76 -8.97
C PRO A 130 5.37 13.68 -7.73
N VAL A 131 4.15 13.16 -7.86
CA VAL A 131 3.21 13.02 -6.75
C VAL A 131 3.42 11.72 -5.97
N ALA A 132 3.07 11.73 -4.69
CA ALA A 132 2.95 10.53 -3.87
C ALA A 132 1.71 9.73 -4.32
N ALA A 133 1.78 9.08 -5.47
CA ALA A 133 0.65 8.36 -6.05
C ALA A 133 0.35 7.07 -5.27
N TYR A 134 -0.16 7.21 -4.04
CA TYR A 134 -0.56 6.08 -3.21
C TYR A 134 -1.71 5.31 -3.85
N TYR A 135 -1.71 4.01 -3.65
CA TYR A 135 -2.78 3.12 -4.08
C TYR A 135 -3.04 2.04 -3.02
N HIS A 136 -4.19 1.42 -3.08
CA HIS A 136 -4.61 0.38 -2.15
C HIS A 136 -5.57 -0.59 -2.85
N ALA A 137 -5.81 -1.75 -2.24
CA ALA A 137 -6.57 -2.79 -2.91
C ALA A 137 -8.03 -2.38 -3.15
N CYS A 138 -8.78 -2.00 -2.10
CA CYS A 138 -10.23 -1.80 -2.18
C CYS A 138 -10.69 -0.69 -1.24
N ALA A 139 -11.37 0.32 -1.76
CA ALA A 139 -11.87 1.46 -1.00
C ALA A 139 -13.26 1.22 -0.37
N ALA A 140 -14.00 0.21 -0.85
CA ALA A 140 -15.38 -0.08 -0.45
C ALA A 140 -16.35 1.09 -0.71
N GLY A 141 -16.28 1.68 -1.90
CA GLY A 141 -17.20 2.72 -2.35
C GLY A 141 -16.66 4.14 -2.28
N ARG A 142 -15.69 4.45 -1.39
CA ARG A 142 -15.09 5.78 -1.27
C ARG A 142 -13.67 5.71 -0.75
N THR A 143 -12.76 6.46 -1.36
CA THR A 143 -11.38 6.61 -0.88
C THR A 143 -11.33 7.57 0.31
N ALA A 144 -10.27 7.47 1.12
CA ALA A 144 -9.95 8.44 2.16
C ALA A 144 -9.01 9.52 1.62
N SER A 145 -9.02 10.70 2.22
CA SER A 145 -8.03 11.73 1.96
C SER A 145 -6.72 11.47 2.74
N ALA A 146 -5.61 12.02 2.26
CA ALA A 146 -4.34 11.97 2.98
C ALA A 146 -4.41 12.73 4.32
N ARG A 147 -5.28 13.72 4.43
CA ARG A 147 -5.53 14.48 5.66
C ARG A 147 -6.16 13.59 6.73
N GLU A 148 -7.20 12.82 6.37
CA GLU A 148 -7.89 11.90 7.30
C GLU A 148 -6.96 10.79 7.81
N VAL A 149 -6.09 10.27 6.95
CA VAL A 149 -5.29 9.08 7.28
C VAL A 149 -3.95 9.44 7.94
N TRP A 150 -3.33 10.56 7.51
CA TRP A 150 -1.97 10.91 7.93
C TRP A 150 -1.82 12.35 8.43
N GLY A 151 -2.92 13.12 8.54
CA GLY A 151 -2.89 14.53 8.96
C GLY A 151 -2.21 15.47 7.95
N ARG A 152 -1.95 15.01 6.71
CA ARG A 152 -1.23 15.76 5.68
C ARG A 152 -2.17 16.24 4.59
N ASN A 153 -2.22 17.55 4.36
CA ASN A 153 -3.00 18.08 3.26
C ASN A 153 -2.21 17.93 1.94
N GLN A 154 -2.67 17.01 1.09
CA GLN A 154 -2.15 16.83 -0.27
C GLN A 154 -3.32 17.00 -1.24
N PRO A 155 -3.39 18.11 -2.00
CA PRO A 155 -4.57 18.47 -2.80
C PRO A 155 -5.00 17.43 -3.83
N TYR A 156 -4.06 16.61 -4.31
CA TYR A 156 -4.31 15.51 -5.25
C TYR A 156 -4.68 14.17 -4.57
N LEU A 157 -4.74 14.11 -3.24
CA LEU A 157 -5.15 12.92 -2.47
C LEU A 157 -6.41 13.20 -1.65
N ARG A 158 -7.45 13.65 -2.34
CA ARG A 158 -8.78 13.89 -1.76
C ARG A 158 -9.61 12.60 -1.76
N SER A 159 -10.62 12.55 -0.92
CA SER A 159 -11.62 11.49 -0.94
C SER A 159 -12.47 11.58 -2.22
N VAL A 160 -12.58 10.48 -2.95
CA VAL A 160 -13.41 10.35 -4.16
C VAL A 160 -14.25 9.07 -4.11
N VAL A 161 -15.36 9.06 -4.84
CA VAL A 161 -16.18 7.84 -5.00
C VAL A 161 -15.35 6.77 -5.73
N SER A 162 -15.45 5.52 -5.32
CA SER A 162 -14.72 4.41 -5.92
C SER A 162 -15.67 3.31 -6.37
N PRO A 163 -15.74 2.99 -7.67
CA PRO A 163 -16.65 1.98 -8.19
C PRO A 163 -16.06 0.57 -8.06
N ASP A 164 -15.76 0.15 -6.83
CA ASP A 164 -15.10 -1.10 -6.48
C ASP A 164 -16.03 -2.15 -5.83
N LEU A 165 -17.33 -2.08 -6.07
CA LEU A 165 -18.33 -3.01 -5.52
C LEU A 165 -18.11 -4.46 -5.93
N ALA A 166 -17.45 -4.72 -7.06
CA ALA A 166 -17.06 -6.06 -7.50
C ALA A 166 -15.79 -6.61 -6.77
N CYS A 167 -15.27 -5.88 -5.80
CA CYS A 167 -14.11 -6.32 -5.03
C CYS A 167 -14.48 -7.53 -4.16
N ASN A 168 -13.82 -8.67 -4.39
CA ASN A 168 -14.00 -9.89 -3.58
C ASN A 168 -13.53 -9.77 -2.13
N ARG A 169 -12.87 -8.65 -1.77
CA ARG A 169 -12.41 -8.31 -0.41
C ARG A 169 -13.19 -7.14 0.19
N ILE A 170 -14.34 -6.82 -0.38
CA ILE A 170 -15.12 -5.68 0.09
C ILE A 170 -15.61 -5.89 1.52
N ASN A 171 -16.04 -7.10 1.85
CA ASN A 171 -16.51 -7.47 3.19
C ASN A 171 -15.51 -8.39 3.87
N TRP A 172 -15.25 -8.16 5.14
CA TRP A 172 -14.41 -9.03 5.95
C TRP A 172 -14.90 -9.09 7.41
N ARG A 173 -14.61 -10.20 8.03
CA ARG A 173 -14.79 -10.41 9.46
C ARG A 173 -13.51 -10.98 10.04
N SER A 174 -13.14 -10.50 11.23
CA SER A 174 -12.02 -11.03 11.99
C SER A 174 -12.33 -11.02 13.48
N ALA A 175 -11.56 -11.77 14.24
CA ALA A 175 -11.69 -11.79 15.69
C ALA A 175 -10.30 -11.92 16.34
N MET A 176 -10.19 -11.40 17.56
CA MET A 176 -8.99 -11.50 18.39
C MET A 176 -9.40 -11.65 19.85
N HIS A 177 -8.73 -12.54 20.58
CA HIS A 177 -9.01 -12.74 22.00
C HIS A 177 -8.74 -11.46 22.81
N VAL A 178 -9.62 -11.09 23.76
CA VAL A 178 -9.54 -9.82 24.53
C VAL A 178 -8.22 -9.65 25.30
N ARG A 179 -7.59 -10.76 25.75
CA ARG A 179 -6.27 -10.71 26.40
C ARG A 179 -5.15 -10.39 25.41
N GLU A 180 -5.20 -10.99 24.22
CA GLU A 180 -4.21 -10.72 23.16
C GLU A 180 -4.30 -9.28 22.65
N ALA A 181 -5.50 -8.81 22.37
CA ALA A 181 -5.75 -7.42 21.99
C ALA A 181 -5.23 -6.46 23.07
N GLY A 182 -5.57 -6.72 24.33
CA GLY A 182 -5.13 -5.91 25.46
C GLY A 182 -3.61 -5.85 25.60
N LYS A 183 -2.91 -6.98 25.40
CA LYS A 183 -1.44 -7.03 25.37
C LYS A 183 -0.86 -6.17 24.26
N LYS A 184 -1.38 -6.29 23.02
CA LYS A 184 -0.94 -5.50 21.86
C LYS A 184 -1.21 -3.99 22.03
N LEU A 185 -2.31 -3.63 22.68
CA LEU A 185 -2.72 -2.24 22.93
C LEU A 185 -2.11 -1.65 24.22
N GLY A 186 -1.58 -2.50 25.08
CA GLY A 186 -0.98 -2.11 26.37
C GLY A 186 -2.03 -1.55 27.34
N VAL A 187 -3.19 -2.20 27.46
CA VAL A 187 -4.30 -1.79 28.35
C VAL A 187 -4.75 -2.90 29.32
N GLY A 188 -4.12 -4.08 29.29
CA GLY A 188 -4.63 -5.27 29.96
C GLY A 188 -5.82 -5.90 29.22
N PRO A 189 -6.40 -7.00 29.71
CA PRO A 189 -7.56 -7.64 29.08
C PRO A 189 -8.68 -6.64 28.77
N VAL A 190 -9.12 -6.58 27.50
CA VAL A 190 -10.12 -5.59 27.07
C VAL A 190 -11.49 -5.96 27.60
N SER A 191 -12.16 -5.03 28.25
CA SER A 191 -13.51 -5.17 28.82
C SER A 191 -14.56 -4.39 28.03
N ARG A 192 -14.18 -3.27 27.37
CA ARG A 192 -15.07 -2.44 26.56
C ARG A 192 -14.31 -1.81 25.40
N VAL A 193 -15.01 -1.64 24.28
CA VAL A 193 -14.52 -0.90 23.12
C VAL A 193 -15.65 -0.04 22.58
N ARG A 194 -15.37 1.22 22.22
CA ARG A 194 -16.33 2.19 21.70
C ARG A 194 -15.70 3.02 20.60
N ILE A 195 -16.30 3.06 19.42
CA ILE A 195 -15.95 4.02 18.37
C ILE A 195 -16.49 5.39 18.81
N GLN A 196 -15.62 6.40 18.84
CA GLN A 196 -15.94 7.75 19.27
C GLN A 196 -16.22 8.69 18.09
N GLY A 197 -15.68 8.38 16.91
CA GLY A 197 -15.83 9.22 15.74
C GLY A 197 -15.50 8.53 14.42
N PHE A 198 -16.00 9.16 13.36
CA PHE A 198 -15.74 8.75 11.99
C PHE A 198 -15.21 9.95 11.19
N THR A 199 -14.36 9.66 10.20
CA THR A 199 -13.86 10.64 9.23
C THR A 199 -14.93 10.97 8.19
N ASP A 200 -14.70 12.00 7.36
CA ASP A 200 -15.58 12.38 6.25
C ASP A 200 -15.79 11.25 5.22
N SER A 201 -14.83 10.33 5.11
CA SER A 201 -14.93 9.13 4.29
C SER A 201 -15.60 7.93 4.98
N ASN A 202 -16.25 8.17 6.13
CA ASN A 202 -16.94 7.18 6.95
C ASN A 202 -16.04 6.05 7.46
N ARG A 203 -14.78 6.37 7.77
CA ARG A 203 -13.82 5.46 8.38
C ARG A 203 -13.67 5.77 9.86
N VAL A 204 -13.39 4.76 10.66
CA VAL A 204 -13.16 4.94 12.09
C VAL A 204 -11.98 5.90 12.31
N ASP A 205 -12.26 7.01 12.95
CA ASP A 205 -11.29 8.04 13.32
C ASP A 205 -10.70 7.73 14.70
N GLU A 206 -11.54 7.60 15.71
CA GLU A 206 -11.10 7.38 17.08
C GLU A 206 -11.87 6.24 17.77
N VAL A 207 -11.15 5.45 18.57
CA VAL A 207 -11.67 4.31 19.35
C VAL A 207 -11.17 4.38 20.78
N GLU A 208 -12.11 4.39 21.72
CA GLU A 208 -11.83 4.18 23.13
C GLU A 208 -11.72 2.68 23.42
N VAL A 209 -10.64 2.26 24.06
CA VAL A 209 -10.44 0.88 24.52
C VAL A 209 -10.22 0.88 26.03
N VAL A 210 -11.13 0.22 26.76
CA VAL A 210 -11.06 0.02 28.20
C VAL A 210 -10.53 -1.37 28.46
N GLY A 211 -9.40 -1.45 29.11
CA GLY A 211 -8.80 -2.69 29.57
C GLY A 211 -8.79 -2.74 31.11
N ALA A 212 -8.33 -3.87 31.66
CA ALA A 212 -8.24 -4.07 33.10
C ALA A 212 -7.24 -3.10 33.76
N ASP A 213 -6.16 -2.73 33.05
CA ASP A 213 -5.10 -1.89 33.62
C ASP A 213 -5.37 -0.40 33.39
N LYS A 214 -5.93 -0.02 32.25
CA LYS A 214 -6.19 1.39 31.88
C LYS A 214 -7.11 1.53 30.66
N THR A 215 -7.61 2.76 30.49
CA THR A 215 -8.34 3.19 29.28
C THR A 215 -7.40 3.97 28.36
N ARG A 216 -7.53 3.77 27.05
CA ARG A 216 -6.79 4.51 26.02
C ARG A 216 -7.66 4.82 24.83
N LEU A 217 -7.38 5.98 24.21
CA LEU A 217 -7.87 6.36 22.88
C LEU A 217 -6.82 5.98 21.83
N PHE A 218 -7.29 5.48 20.71
CA PHE A 218 -6.48 5.14 19.54
C PHE A 218 -7.12 5.70 18.30
N SER A 219 -6.32 6.24 17.38
CA SER A 219 -6.82 6.47 16.04
C SER A 219 -7.14 5.12 15.37
N GLY A 220 -8.06 5.12 14.40
CA GLY A 220 -8.35 3.90 13.62
C GLY A 220 -7.10 3.32 12.97
N GLN A 221 -6.17 4.17 12.53
CA GLN A 221 -4.90 3.75 11.94
C GLN A 221 -3.94 3.13 12.97
N ASP A 222 -3.83 3.73 14.18
CA ASP A 222 -2.98 3.17 15.23
C ASP A 222 -3.53 1.83 15.73
N LEU A 223 -4.85 1.73 15.87
CA LEU A 223 -5.49 0.47 16.22
C LEU A 223 -5.17 -0.62 15.18
N ARG A 224 -5.31 -0.28 13.89
CA ARG A 224 -4.98 -1.17 12.77
C ARG A 224 -3.52 -1.59 12.76
N LYS A 225 -2.61 -0.66 13.00
CA LYS A 225 -1.16 -0.93 13.08
C LYS A 225 -0.81 -1.87 14.24
N LYS A 226 -1.41 -1.63 15.43
CA LYS A 226 -1.13 -2.41 16.65
C LYS A 226 -1.73 -3.81 16.61
N LEU A 227 -2.97 -3.95 16.17
CA LEU A 227 -3.66 -5.25 16.09
C LEU A 227 -3.17 -6.08 14.91
N GLY A 228 -2.72 -5.42 13.83
CA GLY A 228 -2.17 -6.04 12.63
C GLY A 228 -3.11 -5.99 11.43
N TRP A 229 -2.50 -5.95 10.24
CA TRP A 229 -3.19 -5.79 8.95
C TRP A 229 -4.07 -7.00 8.56
N ALA A 230 -3.82 -8.16 9.14
CA ALA A 230 -4.65 -9.34 8.95
C ALA A 230 -5.95 -9.29 9.77
N ILE A 231 -5.93 -8.61 10.93
CA ILE A 231 -7.09 -8.40 11.79
C ILE A 231 -7.93 -7.22 11.27
N LEU A 232 -7.31 -6.07 11.06
CA LEU A 232 -7.98 -4.87 10.52
C LEU A 232 -7.48 -4.59 9.10
N ARG A 233 -8.23 -5.09 8.10
CA ARG A 233 -7.84 -4.93 6.69
C ARG A 233 -7.98 -3.49 6.20
N SER A 234 -8.85 -2.70 6.83
CA SER A 234 -9.06 -1.27 6.59
C SER A 234 -9.41 -0.57 7.90
N THR A 235 -9.69 0.72 7.87
CA THR A 235 -10.27 1.48 8.97
C THR A 235 -11.79 1.69 8.84
N ASP A 236 -12.42 1.09 7.85
CA ASP A 236 -13.87 1.01 7.72
C ASP A 236 -14.34 -0.28 8.40
N PHE A 237 -14.74 -0.17 9.67
CA PHE A 237 -15.16 -1.33 10.46
C PHE A 237 -16.10 -0.94 11.62
N SER A 238 -16.86 -1.92 12.07
CA SER A 238 -17.49 -1.97 13.38
C SER A 238 -16.78 -2.96 14.30
N VAL A 239 -16.93 -2.79 15.61
CA VAL A 239 -16.31 -3.67 16.59
C VAL A 239 -17.27 -3.96 17.75
N THR A 240 -17.31 -5.21 18.19
CA THR A 240 -18.08 -5.67 19.35
C THR A 240 -17.28 -6.68 20.15
N ILE A 241 -17.64 -6.86 21.42
CA ILE A 241 -17.13 -7.96 22.23
C ILE A 241 -18.21 -9.06 22.27
N LYS A 242 -17.83 -10.27 21.85
CA LYS A 242 -18.66 -11.48 21.95
C LYS A 242 -17.93 -12.55 22.78
N GLY A 243 -18.39 -12.78 23.98
CA GLY A 243 -17.68 -13.61 24.95
C GLY A 243 -16.27 -13.04 25.24
N ARG A 244 -15.23 -13.82 24.95
CA ARG A 244 -13.83 -13.40 25.14
C ARG A 244 -13.14 -12.93 23.85
N GLN A 245 -13.94 -12.58 22.83
CA GLN A 245 -13.44 -12.17 21.52
C GLN A 245 -13.85 -10.74 21.19
N LEU A 246 -12.90 -9.92 20.76
CA LEU A 246 -13.14 -8.72 19.97
C LEU A 246 -13.45 -9.17 18.54
N VAL A 247 -14.65 -8.90 18.07
CA VAL A 247 -15.12 -9.23 16.72
C VAL A 247 -15.21 -7.96 15.90
N PHE A 248 -14.52 -7.94 14.79
CA PHE A 248 -14.53 -6.85 13.82
C PHE A 248 -15.28 -7.28 12.56
N ILE A 249 -16.12 -6.41 12.04
CA ILE A 249 -16.77 -6.54 10.74
C ILE A 249 -16.45 -5.26 9.98
N GLY A 250 -15.89 -5.38 8.78
CA GLY A 250 -15.47 -4.19 8.05
C GLY A 250 -15.47 -4.37 6.54
N HIS A 251 -15.15 -3.27 5.85
CA HIS A 251 -15.22 -3.17 4.40
C HIS A 251 -13.88 -2.67 3.84
N GLY A 252 -13.56 -3.10 2.60
CA GLY A 252 -12.37 -2.67 1.90
C GLY A 252 -11.06 -3.27 2.44
N SER A 253 -9.96 -2.89 1.81
CA SER A 253 -8.63 -3.39 2.13
C SER A 253 -7.55 -2.37 1.74
N GLY A 254 -6.71 -2.01 2.69
CA GLY A 254 -5.65 -1.03 2.54
C GLY A 254 -5.89 0.24 3.37
N HIS A 255 -5.06 1.25 3.13
CA HIS A 255 -5.13 2.54 3.84
C HIS A 255 -6.24 3.48 3.32
N GLY A 256 -6.80 3.19 2.15
CA GLY A 256 -7.90 3.94 1.57
C GLY A 256 -7.51 5.18 0.75
N VAL A 257 -6.25 5.65 0.78
CA VAL A 257 -5.84 6.90 0.11
C VAL A 257 -5.41 6.67 -1.32
N GLY A 258 -5.74 7.61 -2.23
CA GLY A 258 -5.37 7.58 -3.64
C GLY A 258 -6.14 6.51 -4.42
N MET A 259 -5.50 5.84 -5.39
CA MET A 259 -6.20 4.93 -6.30
C MET A 259 -6.59 3.62 -5.63
N SER A 260 -7.89 3.28 -5.65
CA SER A 260 -8.36 1.92 -5.42
C SER A 260 -8.05 1.06 -6.63
N GLN A 261 -7.32 -0.04 -6.45
CA GLN A 261 -7.01 -0.98 -7.54
C GLN A 261 -8.32 -1.54 -8.13
N TRP A 262 -9.24 -2.03 -7.28
CA TRP A 262 -10.54 -2.52 -7.74
C TRP A 262 -11.43 -1.41 -8.31
N GLY A 263 -11.30 -0.17 -7.81
CA GLY A 263 -11.97 0.99 -8.39
C GLY A 263 -11.48 1.30 -9.81
N ALA A 264 -10.16 1.28 -10.01
CA ALA A 264 -9.56 1.42 -11.34
C ALA A 264 -10.02 0.32 -12.30
N ARG A 265 -10.09 -0.94 -11.84
CA ARG A 265 -10.67 -2.04 -12.61
C ARG A 265 -12.12 -1.77 -12.98
N GLY A 266 -12.96 -1.36 -12.01
CA GLY A 266 -14.37 -1.06 -12.25
C GLY A 266 -14.59 0.08 -13.24
N MET A 267 -13.74 1.10 -13.23
CA MET A 267 -13.75 2.18 -14.21
C MET A 267 -13.34 1.69 -15.61
N ALA A 268 -12.26 0.90 -15.71
CA ALA A 268 -11.80 0.33 -16.97
C ALA A 268 -12.86 -0.60 -17.61
N GLN A 269 -13.56 -1.40 -16.81
CA GLN A 269 -14.66 -2.24 -17.27
C GLN A 269 -15.87 -1.43 -17.81
N ARG A 270 -16.00 -0.17 -17.40
CA ARG A 270 -17.00 0.79 -17.90
C ARG A 270 -16.47 1.65 -19.04
N GLY A 271 -15.36 1.24 -19.69
CA GLY A 271 -14.80 1.92 -20.86
C GLY A 271 -13.99 3.18 -20.55
N LYS A 272 -13.63 3.45 -19.29
CA LYS A 272 -12.73 4.56 -18.96
C LYS A 272 -11.29 4.17 -19.26
N ASP A 273 -10.58 5.04 -19.98
CA ASP A 273 -9.15 4.90 -20.22
C ASP A 273 -8.32 5.20 -18.95
N TYR A 274 -7.04 4.86 -18.98
CA TYR A 274 -6.14 5.06 -17.83
C TYR A 274 -5.97 6.53 -17.47
N ARG A 275 -6.11 7.48 -18.40
CA ARG A 275 -6.01 8.92 -18.15
C ARG A 275 -7.19 9.40 -17.32
N ALA A 276 -8.40 8.99 -17.68
CA ALA A 276 -9.61 9.26 -16.92
C ALA A 276 -9.59 8.61 -15.54
N ILE A 277 -9.07 7.38 -15.43
CA ILE A 277 -8.89 6.69 -14.13
C ILE A 277 -7.94 7.47 -13.24
N LEU A 278 -6.77 7.88 -13.75
CA LEU A 278 -5.77 8.63 -12.98
C LEU A 278 -6.28 10.01 -12.56
N ALA A 279 -6.92 10.75 -13.48
CA ALA A 279 -7.52 12.06 -13.18
C ALA A 279 -8.60 11.96 -12.08
N HIS A 280 -9.36 10.87 -12.06
CA HIS A 280 -10.38 10.62 -11.04
C HIS A 280 -9.76 10.40 -9.65
N PHE A 281 -8.74 9.52 -9.53
CA PHE A 281 -8.17 9.16 -8.24
C PHE A 281 -7.09 10.14 -7.73
N TYR A 282 -6.53 10.97 -8.62
CA TYR A 282 -5.53 11.98 -8.28
C TYR A 282 -5.93 13.35 -8.86
N PRO A 283 -7.07 13.92 -8.39
CA PRO A 283 -7.61 15.16 -8.94
C PRO A 283 -6.62 16.32 -8.80
N GLY A 284 -6.39 17.04 -9.90
CA GLY A 284 -5.46 18.15 -9.96
C GLY A 284 -3.99 17.77 -10.17
N ALA A 285 -3.68 16.48 -10.29
CA ALA A 285 -2.37 16.04 -10.78
C ALA A 285 -2.37 15.95 -12.32
N ASP A 286 -1.30 16.44 -12.93
CA ASP A 286 -1.08 16.40 -14.38
C ASP A 286 -0.39 15.09 -14.78
N LEU A 287 -0.86 14.45 -15.84
CA LEU A 287 -0.14 13.37 -16.50
C LEU A 287 0.88 13.95 -17.47
N ARG A 288 2.14 13.62 -17.28
CA ARG A 288 3.26 14.05 -18.12
C ARG A 288 4.05 12.85 -18.63
#